data_51c67b5dd413de94d0e5f04c80c45d88
#
_entry.id   51c67b5dd413de94d0e5f04c80c45d88
#
_cell.length_a   1.000
_cell.length_b   1.000
_cell.length_c   1.000
_cell.angle_alpha   90.00
_cell.angle_beta   90.00
_cell.angle_gamma   90.00
#
_symmetry.space_group_name_H-M   'P 1'
#
loop_
_entity.id
_entity.type
_entity.pdbx_description
1 polymer ?
#
loop_
_entity_poly.entity_id
_entity_poly.type
_entity_poly.pdbx_seq_one_letter_code
_entity_poly.pdbx_strand_id
1 'polypeptide(L)'
;MATTSKAKAAPAAKAAPAAKAAPASKPVSAVKSAPAAATVAAKTAPVLSMNSHKTYGGLTEPEILKQSEADYMSKQQLEFFREKLVELRSSILHNATDTGEHLRDTEVATDPSDRATQEEEYTLELRTRDRERKLLKKVDKALRMIDDGSFGWCEETGEPIGLARLIARPTATLSIEAQERRERMQKLYGD
;
A
#
# COMPACT_ATOMS: atom_id res chain seq x y z
N MET A 1 -59.44 26.68 25.01
CA MET A 1 -58.85 27.99 25.37
C MET A 1 -57.47 27.99 24.66
N ALA A 2 -57.39 28.58 23.51
CA ALA A 2 -56.98 29.96 23.25
C ALA A 2 -55.52 30.16 23.72
N THR A 3 -54.55 30.52 22.98
CA THR A 3 -54.25 31.50 21.92
C THR A 3 -52.70 31.60 21.91
N THR A 4 -51.95 31.84 20.99
CA THR A 4 -51.68 32.78 19.89
C THR A 4 -50.17 32.70 19.61
N SER A 5 -49.75 32.39 18.43
CA SER A 5 -49.23 33.27 17.40
C SER A 5 -48.21 34.35 17.82
N LYS A 6 -46.99 34.28 17.29
CA LYS A 6 -46.32 35.45 16.67
C LYS A 6 -45.14 35.11 15.84
N ALA A 7 -45.27 35.25 14.56
CA ALA A 7 -44.21 35.41 13.58
C ALA A 7 -43.60 36.82 13.66
N LYS A 8 -42.30 36.95 13.32
CA LYS A 8 -41.72 38.20 12.75
C LYS A 8 -40.26 37.91 12.33
N ALA A 9 -40.05 37.78 11.06
CA ALA A 9 -39.55 38.76 10.11
C ALA A 9 -38.00 38.84 10.06
N ALA A 10 -37.47 38.52 8.91
CA ALA A 10 -36.16 38.94 8.42
C ALA A 10 -36.15 40.44 8.07
N PRO A 11 -35.01 41.07 7.99
CA PRO A 11 -34.59 41.67 6.72
C PRO A 11 -33.09 41.48 6.41
N ALA A 12 -32.78 41.18 5.15
CA ALA A 12 -32.38 42.05 4.07
C ALA A 12 -30.89 42.38 3.98
N ALA A 13 -30.38 41.94 2.86
CA ALA A 13 -29.17 42.22 2.11
C ALA A 13 -28.53 43.61 2.24
N LYS A 14 -27.18 43.64 2.14
CA LYS A 14 -26.41 44.75 1.50
C LYS A 14 -25.04 44.17 1.05
N ALA A 15 -24.86 43.94 -0.23
CA ALA A 15 -24.16 44.81 -1.19
C ALA A 15 -22.64 44.76 -1.05
N ALA A 16 -21.99 44.24 -2.09
CA ALA A 16 -20.58 44.41 -2.43
C ALA A 16 -20.30 45.85 -2.91
N PRO A 17 -19.05 46.30 -2.91
CA PRO A 17 -18.45 46.79 -4.12
C PRO A 17 -17.03 46.25 -4.39
N ALA A 18 -16.82 45.75 -5.62
CA ALA A 18 -16.11 46.37 -6.74
C ALA A 18 -14.60 46.62 -6.55
N ALA A 19 -13.87 45.83 -7.30
CA ALA A 19 -12.67 46.04 -8.10
C ALA A 19 -11.78 47.28 -7.86
N LYS A 20 -10.46 47.05 -7.71
CA LYS A 20 -9.42 47.90 -8.30
C LYS A 20 -8.17 47.14 -8.68
N ALA A 21 -7.95 47.11 -9.95
CA ALA A 21 -6.79 47.15 -10.82
C ALA A 21 -5.38 46.91 -10.24
N ALA A 22 -4.63 46.09 -10.98
CA ALA A 22 -3.19 45.94 -11.00
C ALA A 22 -2.45 47.23 -11.37
N PRO A 23 -1.14 47.29 -11.08
CA PRO A 23 -0.24 47.53 -12.21
C PRO A 23 0.92 46.52 -12.28
N ALA A 24 1.27 46.24 -13.53
CA ALA A 24 2.43 45.53 -13.99
C ALA A 24 3.71 46.39 -13.84
N SER A 25 4.82 45.74 -13.65
CA SER A 25 6.17 45.99 -14.18
C SER A 25 7.24 45.33 -13.34
N LYS A 26 8.21 44.65 -13.76
CA LYS A 26 9.13 44.45 -14.86
C LYS A 26 10.18 43.45 -14.43
N PRO A 27 10.94 42.79 -15.28
CA PRO A 27 11.78 41.64 -14.92
C PRO A 27 13.16 42.12 -14.45
N VAL A 28 13.73 41.43 -13.50
CA VAL A 28 15.16 41.54 -13.14
C VAL A 28 15.78 40.15 -13.14
N SER A 29 16.65 40.01 -14.12
CA SER A 29 17.90 39.27 -14.25
C SER A 29 18.18 38.05 -13.38
N ALA A 30 18.49 36.97 -14.13
CA ALA A 30 19.20 35.78 -13.79
C ALA A 30 20.28 35.93 -12.70
N VAL A 31 20.19 35.12 -11.66
CA VAL A 31 21.35 34.65 -10.92
C VAL A 31 21.31 33.12 -10.91
N LYS A 32 22.29 32.59 -11.60
CA LYS A 32 22.67 31.21 -11.76
C LYS A 32 23.31 30.78 -10.46
N SER A 33 22.67 29.97 -9.67
CA SER A 33 23.34 29.12 -8.69
C SER A 33 22.52 27.85 -8.54
N ALA A 34 23.07 26.77 -9.09
CA ALA A 34 22.63 25.42 -8.83
C ALA A 34 22.99 25.03 -7.39
N PRO A 35 22.07 24.50 -6.61
CA PRO A 35 22.46 23.62 -5.52
C PRO A 35 22.48 22.18 -6.02
N ALA A 36 23.58 21.51 -5.67
CA ALA A 36 23.79 20.10 -5.85
C ALA A 36 22.54 19.31 -5.44
N ALA A 37 22.03 18.53 -6.37
CA ALA A 37 21.06 17.50 -6.09
C ALA A 37 21.73 16.46 -5.17
N ALA A 38 21.51 16.57 -3.87
CA ALA A 38 21.66 15.44 -2.98
C ALA A 38 20.60 14.42 -3.40
N THR A 39 21.05 13.41 -4.09
CA THR A 39 20.29 12.22 -4.43
C THR A 39 19.94 11.53 -3.11
N VAL A 40 18.82 11.91 -2.53
CA VAL A 40 18.19 11.12 -1.48
C VAL A 40 17.72 9.86 -2.19
N ALA A 41 18.50 8.80 -2.07
CA ALA A 41 18.08 7.48 -2.48
C ALA A 41 16.81 7.16 -1.70
N ALA A 42 15.67 7.40 -2.33
CA ALA A 42 14.42 6.84 -1.89
C ALA A 42 14.66 5.33 -1.82
N LYS A 43 14.77 4.79 -0.61
CA LYS A 43 14.63 3.38 -0.34
C LYS A 43 13.21 3.01 -0.75
N THR A 44 13.02 2.81 -2.06
CA THR A 44 11.84 2.16 -2.61
C THR A 44 11.65 0.88 -1.82
N ALA A 45 10.45 0.74 -1.25
CA ALA A 45 9.97 -0.53 -0.72
C ALA A 45 10.42 -1.66 -1.65
N PRO A 46 10.79 -2.83 -1.10
CA PRO A 46 11.27 -3.92 -1.92
C PRO A 46 10.20 -4.24 -2.96
N VAL A 47 10.42 -3.75 -4.17
CA VAL A 47 9.80 -4.35 -5.34
C VAL A 47 10.24 -5.79 -5.23
N LEU A 48 9.30 -6.71 -5.07
CA LEU A 48 9.54 -8.14 -5.15
C LEU A 48 10.34 -8.36 -6.43
N SER A 49 11.67 -8.32 -6.27
CA SER A 49 12.59 -8.65 -7.34
C SER A 49 12.21 -10.05 -7.75
N MET A 50 11.73 -10.19 -8.98
CA MET A 50 11.48 -11.49 -9.58
C MET A 50 12.83 -12.20 -9.66
N ASN A 51 13.24 -12.84 -8.57
CA ASN A 51 14.35 -13.77 -8.54
C ASN A 51 13.89 -15.02 -9.30
N SER A 52 13.90 -14.91 -10.63
CA SER A 52 13.52 -15.98 -11.57
C SER A 52 14.40 -17.25 -11.46
N HIS A 53 15.38 -17.23 -10.55
CA HIS A 53 16.30 -18.34 -10.30
C HIS A 53 16.12 -19.01 -8.93
N LYS A 54 15.21 -18.48 -8.08
CA LYS A 54 14.99 -19.09 -6.77
C LYS A 54 14.04 -20.26 -6.90
N THR A 55 14.43 -21.41 -6.37
CA THR A 55 13.68 -22.64 -6.42
C THR A 55 12.91 -22.79 -5.09
N TYR A 56 11.62 -23.04 -5.17
CA TYR A 56 10.76 -23.34 -4.02
C TYR A 56 10.07 -24.69 -4.28
N GLY A 57 10.05 -25.58 -3.29
CA GLY A 57 9.47 -26.91 -3.47
C GLY A 57 10.05 -27.70 -4.65
N GLY A 58 11.30 -27.39 -5.04
CA GLY A 58 11.97 -28.01 -6.19
C GLY A 58 11.56 -27.44 -7.55
N LEU A 59 10.73 -26.41 -7.61
CA LEU A 59 10.26 -25.77 -8.85
C LEU A 59 10.70 -24.31 -8.91
N THR A 60 10.89 -23.81 -10.14
CA THR A 60 11.13 -22.39 -10.41
C THR A 60 9.84 -21.69 -10.87
N GLU A 61 9.76 -20.36 -10.72
CA GLU A 61 8.60 -19.59 -11.18
C GLU A 61 8.20 -19.84 -12.64
N PRO A 62 9.17 -19.90 -13.61
CA PRO A 62 8.82 -20.18 -15.01
C PRO A 62 8.36 -21.63 -15.26
N GLU A 63 8.77 -22.59 -14.45
CA GLU A 63 8.32 -23.98 -14.55
C GLU A 63 6.86 -24.12 -14.12
N ILE A 64 6.47 -23.44 -13.07
CA ILE A 64 5.07 -23.42 -12.61
C ILE A 64 4.15 -22.82 -13.67
N LEU A 65 4.57 -21.72 -14.31
CA LEU A 65 3.77 -21.10 -15.37
C LEU A 65 3.56 -21.99 -16.61
N LYS A 66 4.46 -22.95 -16.84
CA LYS A 66 4.36 -23.91 -17.95
C LYS A 66 3.52 -25.13 -17.64
N GLN A 67 3.14 -25.34 -16.39
CA GLN A 67 2.30 -26.46 -16.00
C GLN A 67 0.88 -26.34 -16.58
N SER A 68 0.25 -27.48 -16.80
CA SER A 68 -1.11 -27.54 -17.35
C SER A 68 -2.14 -26.97 -16.35
N GLU A 69 -3.19 -26.37 -16.87
CA GLU A 69 -4.35 -25.96 -16.06
C GLU A 69 -5.03 -27.14 -15.36
N ALA A 70 -4.89 -28.36 -15.89
CA ALA A 70 -5.41 -29.57 -15.25
C ALA A 70 -4.72 -29.90 -13.92
N ASP A 71 -3.47 -29.47 -13.75
CA ASP A 71 -2.68 -29.67 -12.53
C ASP A 71 -2.77 -28.48 -11.57
N TYR A 72 -3.79 -27.63 -11.72
CA TYR A 72 -3.98 -26.44 -10.91
C TYR A 72 -4.09 -26.79 -9.41
N MET A 73 -3.26 -26.13 -8.58
CA MET A 73 -3.13 -26.38 -7.13
C MET A 73 -2.73 -27.81 -6.78
N SER A 74 -1.86 -28.42 -7.61
CA SER A 74 -1.20 -29.68 -7.27
C SER A 74 -0.38 -29.55 -5.96
N LYS A 75 -0.07 -30.69 -5.33
CA LYS A 75 0.73 -30.70 -4.09
C LYS A 75 2.07 -29.96 -4.24
N GLN A 76 2.71 -30.12 -5.41
CA GLN A 76 3.99 -29.45 -5.68
C GLN A 76 3.83 -27.91 -5.80
N GLN A 77 2.74 -27.46 -6.42
CA GLN A 77 2.43 -26.03 -6.49
C GLN A 77 2.10 -25.46 -5.10
N LEU A 78 1.35 -26.19 -4.29
CA LEU A 78 1.04 -25.76 -2.91
C LEU A 78 2.30 -25.68 -2.04
N GLU A 79 3.25 -26.62 -2.18
CA GLU A 79 4.55 -26.58 -1.49
C GLU A 79 5.37 -25.37 -1.93
N PHE A 80 5.41 -25.09 -3.23
CA PHE A 80 6.07 -23.90 -3.76
C PHE A 80 5.52 -22.62 -3.14
N PHE A 81 4.20 -22.43 -3.14
CA PHE A 81 3.59 -21.24 -2.57
C PHE A 81 3.76 -21.19 -1.04
N ARG A 82 3.75 -22.32 -0.36
CA ARG A 82 4.00 -22.40 1.07
C ARG A 82 5.40 -21.90 1.41
N GLU A 83 6.43 -22.39 0.74
CA GLU A 83 7.82 -21.97 0.96
C GLU A 83 8.00 -20.47 0.65
N LYS A 84 7.45 -20.01 -0.47
CA LYS A 84 7.47 -18.59 -0.85
C LYS A 84 6.80 -17.68 0.19
N LEU A 85 5.67 -18.10 0.74
CA LEU A 85 4.96 -17.36 1.79
C LEU A 85 5.70 -17.40 3.13
N VAL A 86 6.32 -18.52 3.50
CA VAL A 86 7.13 -18.64 4.72
C VAL A 86 8.35 -17.72 4.63
N GLU A 87 9.01 -17.68 3.49
CA GLU A 87 10.13 -16.76 3.28
C GLU A 87 9.69 -15.30 3.35
N LEU A 88 8.58 -14.95 2.70
CA LEU A 88 8.01 -13.61 2.77
C LEU A 88 7.66 -13.23 4.22
N ARG A 89 7.08 -14.16 4.97
CA ARG A 89 6.78 -13.97 6.40
C ARG A 89 8.05 -13.70 7.20
N SER A 90 9.09 -14.50 6.99
CA SER A 90 10.39 -14.33 7.68
C SER A 90 11.02 -12.97 7.36
N SER A 91 11.00 -12.55 6.10
CA SER A 91 11.52 -11.24 5.67
C SER A 91 10.77 -10.09 6.34
N ILE A 92 9.43 -10.14 6.40
CA ILE A 92 8.62 -9.11 7.06
C ILE A 92 8.92 -9.04 8.56
N LEU A 93 9.07 -10.19 9.23
CA LEU A 93 9.39 -10.23 10.65
C LEU A 93 10.78 -9.67 10.94
N HIS A 94 11.75 -9.95 10.08
CA HIS A 94 13.11 -9.41 10.21
C HIS A 94 13.09 -7.87 10.05
N ASN A 95 12.48 -7.36 8.99
CA ASN A 95 12.34 -5.92 8.79
C ASN A 95 11.62 -5.23 9.95
N ALA A 96 10.57 -5.88 10.49
CA ALA A 96 9.85 -5.33 11.65
C ALA A 96 10.71 -5.27 12.92
N THR A 97 11.64 -6.22 13.09
CA THR A 97 12.58 -6.22 14.21
C THR A 97 13.60 -5.10 14.04
N ASP A 98 14.23 -4.99 12.86
CA ASP A 98 15.24 -3.98 12.55
C ASP A 98 14.68 -2.56 12.72
N THR A 99 13.48 -2.32 12.18
CA THR A 99 12.77 -1.04 12.35
C THR A 99 12.46 -0.76 13.82
N GLY A 100 12.10 -1.81 14.59
CA GLY A 100 11.80 -1.69 16.00
C GLY A 100 13.03 -1.37 16.85
N GLU A 101 14.19 -1.88 16.50
CA GLU A 101 15.48 -1.56 17.12
C GLU A 101 15.91 -0.14 16.78
N HIS A 102 15.84 0.25 15.48
CA HIS A 102 16.15 1.60 15.04
C HIS A 102 15.32 2.66 15.77
N LEU A 103 14.01 2.46 15.93
CA LEU A 103 13.14 3.37 16.67
C LEU A 103 13.46 3.49 18.18
N ARG A 104 14.09 2.47 18.78
CA ARG A 104 14.48 2.47 20.20
C ARG A 104 15.83 3.16 20.41
N ASP A 105 16.77 2.97 19.48
CA ASP A 105 18.14 3.40 19.59
C ASP A 105 18.37 4.85 19.13
N THR A 106 17.35 5.48 18.56
CA THR A 106 17.50 6.82 18.04
C THR A 106 17.55 7.85 19.17
N GLU A 107 18.67 8.56 19.27
CA GLU A 107 18.86 9.65 20.18
C GLU A 107 18.12 10.91 19.72
N VAL A 108 17.61 11.69 20.66
CA VAL A 108 16.91 12.95 20.36
C VAL A 108 17.92 13.98 19.86
N ALA A 109 17.74 14.46 18.64
CA ALA A 109 18.57 15.51 18.08
C ALA A 109 18.48 16.80 18.89
N THR A 110 19.64 17.47 19.07
CA THR A 110 19.74 18.70 19.85
C THR A 110 19.29 19.91 19.05
N ASP A 111 19.47 19.87 17.73
CA ASP A 111 19.05 20.95 16.83
C ASP A 111 17.57 20.82 16.45
N PRO A 112 16.78 21.92 16.47
CA PRO A 112 15.38 21.90 16.07
C PRO A 112 15.13 21.44 14.63
N SER A 113 16.04 21.73 13.70
CA SER A 113 15.93 21.30 12.30
C SER A 113 16.10 19.80 12.16
N ASP A 114 17.12 19.25 12.82
CA ASP A 114 17.40 17.81 12.80
C ASP A 114 16.29 17.04 13.51
N ARG A 115 15.72 17.61 14.56
CA ARG A 115 14.58 17.04 15.27
C ARG A 115 13.33 16.94 14.38
N ALA A 116 13.04 17.98 13.58
CA ALA A 116 11.93 17.96 12.66
C ALA A 116 12.10 16.86 11.58
N THR A 117 13.30 16.71 11.03
CA THR A 117 13.65 15.64 10.08
C THR A 117 13.47 14.27 10.72
N GLN A 118 13.93 14.11 11.95
CA GLN A 118 13.80 12.86 12.70
C GLN A 118 12.33 12.48 12.96
N GLU A 119 11.49 13.45 13.29
CA GLU A 119 10.04 13.23 13.47
C GLU A 119 9.34 12.83 12.16
N GLU A 120 9.76 13.37 11.01
CA GLU A 120 9.28 12.95 9.69
C GLU A 120 9.71 11.53 9.35
N GLU A 121 10.97 11.16 9.60
CA GLU A 121 11.48 9.80 9.39
C GLU A 121 10.72 8.78 10.23
N TYR A 122 10.49 9.06 11.51
CA TYR A 122 9.67 8.21 12.38
C TYR A 122 8.25 8.01 11.83
N THR A 123 7.64 9.08 11.34
CA THR A 123 6.31 9.00 10.78
C THR A 123 6.27 8.07 9.55
N LEU A 124 7.29 8.11 8.70
CA LEU A 124 7.42 7.23 7.54
C LEU A 124 7.65 5.76 7.97
N GLU A 125 8.52 5.53 8.94
CA GLU A 125 8.79 4.21 9.48
C GLU A 125 7.54 3.58 10.11
N LEU A 126 6.80 4.33 10.92
CA LEU A 126 5.55 3.86 11.51
C LEU A 126 4.50 3.50 10.46
N ARG A 127 4.39 4.29 9.38
CA ARG A 127 3.50 3.98 8.25
C ARG A 127 3.92 2.71 7.52
N THR A 128 5.23 2.50 7.33
CA THR A 128 5.77 1.28 6.73
C THR A 128 5.47 0.07 7.60
N ARG A 129 5.69 0.17 8.90
CA ARG A 129 5.38 -0.87 9.88
C ARG A 129 3.89 -1.25 9.91
N ASP A 130 3.01 -0.27 9.78
CA ASP A 130 1.57 -0.53 9.68
C ASP A 130 1.20 -1.31 8.39
N ARG A 131 1.87 -1.02 7.27
CA ARG A 131 1.69 -1.79 6.02
C ARG A 131 2.20 -3.21 6.17
N GLU A 132 3.39 -3.39 6.74
CA GLU A 132 4.00 -4.70 6.99
C GLU A 132 3.14 -5.56 7.93
N ARG A 133 2.60 -4.98 9.00
CA ARG A 133 1.66 -5.67 9.89
C ARG A 133 0.39 -6.15 9.16
N LYS A 134 -0.15 -5.30 8.27
CA LYS A 134 -1.30 -5.68 7.45
C LYS A 134 -0.94 -6.76 6.43
N LEU A 135 0.26 -6.69 5.86
CA LEU A 135 0.76 -7.72 4.94
C LEU A 135 1.00 -9.05 5.66
N LEU A 136 1.60 -9.04 6.86
CA LEU A 136 1.80 -10.24 7.67
C LEU A 136 0.48 -10.97 7.93
N LYS A 137 -0.58 -10.24 8.30
CA LYS A 137 -1.92 -10.84 8.48
C LYS A 137 -2.45 -11.51 7.20
N LYS A 138 -2.15 -10.93 6.01
CA LYS A 138 -2.54 -11.52 4.73
C LYS A 138 -1.73 -12.77 4.41
N VAL A 139 -0.43 -12.77 4.73
CA VAL A 139 0.44 -13.94 4.58
C VAL A 139 -0.01 -15.08 5.49
N ASP A 140 -0.29 -14.78 6.77
CA ASP A 140 -0.80 -15.80 7.71
C ASP A 140 -2.18 -16.33 7.27
N LYS A 141 -3.05 -15.50 6.68
CA LYS A 141 -4.31 -15.95 6.08
C LYS A 141 -4.05 -16.89 4.90
N ALA A 142 -3.14 -16.52 4.00
CA ALA A 142 -2.82 -17.34 2.83
C ALA A 142 -2.23 -18.70 3.24
N LEU A 143 -1.38 -18.77 4.27
CA LEU A 143 -0.86 -20.03 4.82
C LEU A 143 -1.97 -20.93 5.36
N ARG A 144 -2.94 -20.38 6.10
CA ARG A 144 -4.12 -21.13 6.54
C ARG A 144 -4.95 -21.66 5.38
N MET A 145 -5.15 -20.85 4.33
CA MET A 145 -5.86 -21.29 3.12
C MET A 145 -5.16 -22.46 2.41
N ILE A 146 -3.81 -22.52 2.47
CA ILE A 146 -3.06 -23.68 1.96
C ILE A 146 -3.35 -24.91 2.83
N ASP A 147 -3.37 -24.76 4.15
CA ASP A 147 -3.66 -25.86 5.09
C ASP A 147 -5.11 -26.36 4.94
N ASP A 148 -6.05 -25.46 4.69
CA ASP A 148 -7.48 -25.74 4.44
C ASP A 148 -7.77 -26.25 3.01
N GLY A 149 -6.80 -26.18 2.10
CA GLY A 149 -6.96 -26.58 0.69
C GLY A 149 -7.78 -25.59 -0.16
N SER A 150 -8.06 -24.39 0.34
CA SER A 150 -8.82 -23.34 -0.36
C SER A 150 -7.94 -22.31 -1.08
N PHE A 151 -6.62 -22.48 -1.00
CA PHE A 151 -5.66 -21.56 -1.64
C PHE A 151 -5.77 -21.62 -3.16
N GLY A 152 -5.68 -20.46 -3.82
CA GLY A 152 -5.73 -20.36 -5.29
C GLY A 152 -7.13 -20.12 -5.85
N TRP A 153 -8.16 -20.21 -5.03
CA TRP A 153 -9.55 -19.99 -5.44
C TRP A 153 -10.05 -18.62 -4.98
N CYS A 154 -10.86 -17.98 -5.82
CA CYS A 154 -11.43 -16.68 -5.52
C CYS A 154 -12.48 -16.78 -4.40
N GLU A 155 -12.37 -15.96 -3.36
CA GLU A 155 -13.34 -15.93 -2.25
C GLU A 155 -14.75 -15.49 -2.67
N GLU A 156 -14.89 -14.70 -3.75
CA GLU A 156 -16.19 -14.19 -4.21
C GLU A 156 -16.82 -15.06 -5.29
N THR A 157 -16.04 -15.53 -6.26
CA THR A 157 -16.56 -16.24 -7.44
C THR A 157 -16.33 -17.75 -7.39
N GLY A 158 -15.41 -18.23 -6.56
CA GLY A 158 -15.00 -19.63 -6.54
C GLY A 158 -14.16 -20.06 -7.75
N GLU A 159 -13.81 -19.14 -8.64
CA GLU A 159 -12.99 -19.39 -9.83
C GLU A 159 -11.50 -19.43 -9.50
N PRO A 160 -10.65 -20.08 -10.31
CA PRO A 160 -9.22 -20.07 -10.12
C PRO A 160 -8.66 -18.65 -10.30
N ILE A 161 -7.79 -18.22 -9.38
CA ILE A 161 -7.16 -16.89 -9.43
C ILE A 161 -6.13 -16.79 -10.56
N GLY A 162 -5.53 -17.93 -10.96
CA GLY A 162 -4.47 -18.01 -11.96
C GLY A 162 -3.05 -17.93 -11.36
N LEU A 163 -2.18 -18.82 -11.85
CA LEU A 163 -0.80 -18.96 -11.33
C LEU A 163 0.03 -17.69 -11.51
N ALA A 164 -0.09 -17.01 -12.64
CA ALA A 164 0.66 -15.78 -12.92
C ALA A 164 0.37 -14.69 -11.87
N ARG A 165 -0.91 -14.56 -11.48
CA ARG A 165 -1.32 -13.60 -10.45
C ARG A 165 -0.80 -14.00 -9.07
N LEU A 166 -0.84 -15.28 -8.73
CA LEU A 166 -0.35 -15.79 -7.45
C LEU A 166 1.17 -15.71 -7.33
N ILE A 167 1.92 -15.89 -8.42
CA ILE A 167 3.37 -15.69 -8.44
C ILE A 167 3.70 -14.22 -8.18
N ALA A 168 3.01 -13.29 -8.83
CA ALA A 168 3.21 -11.87 -8.62
C ALA A 168 2.71 -11.40 -7.24
N ARG A 169 1.61 -11.98 -6.75
CA ARG A 169 1.00 -11.63 -5.48
C ARG A 169 0.49 -12.86 -4.73
N PRO A 170 1.32 -13.55 -3.97
CA PRO A 170 0.97 -14.82 -3.32
C PRO A 170 -0.09 -14.67 -2.20
N THR A 171 -0.40 -13.44 -1.80
CA THR A 171 -1.48 -13.15 -0.83
C THR A 171 -2.80 -12.74 -1.49
N ALA A 172 -2.96 -12.96 -2.81
CA ALA A 172 -4.19 -12.62 -3.51
C ALA A 172 -5.30 -13.61 -3.14
N THR A 173 -6.49 -13.09 -2.82
CA THR A 173 -7.68 -13.87 -2.47
C THR A 173 -8.82 -13.69 -3.49
N LEU A 174 -8.64 -12.78 -4.46
CA LEU A 174 -9.63 -12.46 -5.48
C LEU A 174 -9.04 -12.62 -6.87
N SER A 175 -9.86 -13.05 -7.84
CA SER A 175 -9.53 -13.00 -9.25
C SER A 175 -9.39 -11.54 -9.73
N ILE A 176 -8.86 -11.31 -10.93
CA ILE A 176 -8.71 -9.97 -11.49
C ILE A 176 -10.08 -9.31 -11.63
N GLU A 177 -11.05 -10.05 -12.16
CA GLU A 177 -12.40 -9.55 -12.39
C GLU A 177 -13.15 -9.21 -11.09
N ALA A 178 -13.03 -10.06 -10.07
CA ALA A 178 -13.61 -9.82 -8.76
C ALA A 178 -12.99 -8.59 -8.09
N GLN A 179 -11.67 -8.44 -8.21
CA GLN A 179 -10.97 -7.27 -7.67
C GLN A 179 -11.41 -5.97 -8.36
N GLU A 180 -11.50 -5.95 -9.69
CA GLU A 180 -11.97 -4.78 -10.45
C GLU A 180 -13.43 -4.44 -10.12
N ARG A 181 -14.28 -5.46 -9.99
CA ARG A 181 -15.68 -5.28 -9.58
C ARG A 181 -15.77 -4.62 -8.20
N ARG A 182 -14.98 -5.10 -7.25
CA ARG A 182 -14.94 -4.56 -5.89
C ARG A 182 -14.42 -3.12 -5.87
N GLU A 183 -13.36 -2.83 -6.61
CA GLU A 183 -12.82 -1.47 -6.70
C GLU A 183 -13.80 -0.50 -7.39
N ARG A 184 -14.53 -0.98 -8.40
CA ARG A 184 -15.57 -0.21 -9.08
C ARG A 184 -16.74 0.10 -8.13
N MET A 185 -17.16 -0.88 -7.34
CA MET A 185 -18.19 -0.69 -6.31
C MET A 185 -17.73 0.29 -5.23
N GLN A 186 -16.50 0.15 -4.77
CA GLN A 186 -15.91 1.06 -3.77
C GLN A 186 -15.83 2.51 -4.28
N LYS A 187 -15.49 2.72 -5.56
CA LYS A 187 -15.49 4.06 -6.18
C LYS A 187 -16.88 4.67 -6.32
N LEU A 188 -17.92 3.84 -6.52
CA LEU A 188 -19.28 4.31 -6.72
C LEU A 188 -20.02 4.61 -5.42
N TYR A 189 -19.77 3.82 -4.39
CA TYR A 189 -20.55 3.89 -3.14
C TYR A 189 -19.76 4.43 -1.95
N GLY A 190 -18.45 4.62 -2.10
CA GLY A 190 -17.55 5.23 -1.12
C GLY A 190 -17.65 4.58 0.28
N ASP A 191 -16.57 4.00 0.75
CA ASP A 191 -16.42 3.66 2.16
C ASP A 191 -15.32 4.52 2.76
#